data_465b90b480c16e1c202847a786c62288
#
_entry.id   465b90b480c16e1c202847a786c62288
#
_cell.length_a   1.000
_cell.length_b   1.000
_cell.length_c   1.000
_cell.angle_alpha   90.00
_cell.angle_beta   90.00
_cell.angle_gamma   90.00
#
_symmetry.space_group_name_H-M   'P 1'
#
loop_
_entity.id
_entity.type
_entity.pdbx_description
1 polymer ?
#
loop_
_entity_poly.entity_id
_entity_poly.type
_entity_poly.pdbx_seq_one_letter_code
_entity_poly.pdbx_strand_id
1 'polypeptide(L)'
;VTLEQVAQHAGVSLATASRVLNGSTRQVRREMAQRVTASAEELGYLANPTAQALARNVSSLVGLIVHDIADPYFSCIAAGVTRVAEAEGLVVVLGTTGRVADRETTLMATLRAHRARAVVLIGSRRVDDETGPSKLSEEISALVSQGGNVACVSQAGLPAHTVVPNNREGAAMLARRLIDQGHRRFAILAGPPELCTARDRLDGFYGALTSAGIDVAPGDVVHGAFTRDGGYESTRRLLAGGTDASCLFAVNDVMATGAMAAVRDTGLRIPTDLSVAGFDDIPTLRDLTPGLTSVRLPLEWMGEEAANLALGTSPADDPVTVAVDGEIVERESTAPPGA
;
A
#
# COMPACT_ATOMS: atom_id res chain seq x y z
N VAL A 1 35.54 0.72 -16.87
CA VAL A 1 36.10 2.09 -16.96
C VAL A 1 36.04 2.73 -15.59
N THR A 2 37.09 3.47 -15.19
CA THR A 2 37.18 4.14 -13.88
C THR A 2 37.03 5.66 -14.03
N LEU A 3 36.67 6.34 -12.96
CA LEU A 3 36.61 7.81 -12.91
C LEU A 3 37.98 8.46 -13.24
N GLU A 4 39.07 7.76 -12.89
CA GLU A 4 40.46 8.22 -13.18
C GLU A 4 40.72 8.20 -14.70
N GLN A 5 40.27 7.14 -15.41
CA GLN A 5 40.37 7.07 -16.87
C GLN A 5 39.55 8.15 -17.56
N VAL A 6 38.34 8.47 -17.03
CA VAL A 6 37.54 9.62 -17.55
C VAL A 6 38.26 10.93 -17.31
N ALA A 7 38.82 11.14 -16.13
CA ALA A 7 39.57 12.38 -15.83
C ALA A 7 40.77 12.53 -16.75
N GLN A 8 41.53 11.48 -17.00
CA GLN A 8 42.67 11.45 -17.91
C GLN A 8 42.26 11.75 -19.35
N HIS A 9 41.18 11.10 -19.85
CA HIS A 9 40.65 11.32 -21.20
C HIS A 9 40.15 12.76 -21.40
N ALA A 10 39.43 13.31 -20.40
CA ALA A 10 38.94 14.67 -20.41
C ALA A 10 40.05 15.75 -20.19
N GLY A 11 41.27 15.36 -19.84
CA GLY A 11 42.36 16.28 -19.52
C GLY A 11 42.07 17.16 -18.30
N VAL A 12 41.49 16.58 -17.24
CA VAL A 12 41.17 17.29 -15.99
C VAL A 12 41.68 16.50 -14.77
N SER A 13 41.69 17.14 -13.60
CA SER A 13 42.00 16.42 -12.37
C SER A 13 40.89 15.45 -11.99
N LEU A 14 41.18 14.34 -11.27
CA LEU A 14 40.21 13.41 -10.72
C LEU A 14 39.16 14.15 -9.90
N ALA A 15 39.55 15.13 -9.10
CA ALA A 15 38.65 15.96 -8.32
C ALA A 15 37.68 16.78 -9.18
N THR A 16 38.10 17.25 -10.37
CA THR A 16 37.25 17.96 -11.31
C THR A 16 36.25 17.02 -11.99
N ALA A 17 36.72 15.86 -12.47
CA ALA A 17 35.85 14.83 -13.04
C ALA A 17 34.78 14.33 -12.01
N SER A 18 35.20 14.10 -10.78
CA SER A 18 34.31 13.72 -9.68
C SER A 18 33.25 14.80 -9.40
N ARG A 19 33.63 16.08 -9.39
CA ARG A 19 32.67 17.18 -9.18
C ARG A 19 31.63 17.29 -10.28
N VAL A 20 32.04 17.09 -11.53
CA VAL A 20 31.13 17.14 -12.68
C VAL A 20 30.14 15.97 -12.66
N LEU A 21 30.65 14.75 -12.50
CA LEU A 21 29.85 13.53 -12.63
C LEU A 21 29.05 13.20 -11.34
N ASN A 22 29.50 13.69 -10.19
CA ASN A 22 28.83 13.43 -8.90
C ASN A 22 28.02 14.64 -8.38
N GLY A 23 27.96 15.77 -9.14
CA GLY A 23 27.13 16.94 -8.81
C GLY A 23 27.56 17.66 -7.52
N SER A 24 28.68 18.38 -7.57
CA SER A 24 29.15 19.22 -6.46
C SER A 24 28.51 20.60 -6.47
N THR A 25 28.31 21.22 -5.30
CA THR A 25 27.92 22.64 -5.14
C THR A 25 28.96 23.63 -5.65
N ARG A 26 30.22 23.21 -5.86
CA ARG A 26 31.25 24.05 -6.46
C ARG A 26 31.13 24.03 -7.97
N GLN A 27 30.88 25.21 -8.56
CA GLN A 27 30.75 25.38 -10.01
C GLN A 27 32.08 25.02 -10.72
N VAL A 28 31.96 24.12 -11.70
CA VAL A 28 33.02 23.84 -12.68
C VAL A 28 32.73 24.65 -13.94
N ARG A 29 33.77 25.17 -14.61
CA ARG A 29 33.61 25.90 -15.87
C ARG A 29 32.87 25.03 -16.88
N ARG A 30 31.90 25.63 -17.61
CA ARG A 30 30.99 24.92 -18.52
C ARG A 30 31.71 24.07 -19.55
N GLU A 31 32.80 24.59 -20.13
CA GLU A 31 33.63 23.86 -21.10
C GLU A 31 34.28 22.60 -20.51
N MET A 32 34.78 22.68 -19.27
CA MET A 32 35.35 21.53 -18.59
C MET A 32 34.27 20.49 -18.25
N ALA A 33 33.09 20.94 -17.83
CA ALA A 33 31.97 20.04 -17.53
C ALA A 33 31.53 19.28 -18.80
N GLN A 34 31.40 19.96 -19.93
CA GLN A 34 31.06 19.34 -21.21
C GLN A 34 32.11 18.32 -21.65
N ARG A 35 33.41 18.60 -21.53
CA ARG A 35 34.48 17.66 -21.87
C ARG A 35 34.42 16.40 -21.02
N VAL A 36 34.19 16.56 -19.70
CA VAL A 36 34.08 15.42 -18.77
C VAL A 36 32.87 14.57 -19.11
N THR A 37 31.71 15.18 -19.40
CA THR A 37 30.50 14.44 -19.77
C THR A 37 30.69 13.67 -21.08
N ALA A 38 31.24 14.33 -22.12
CA ALA A 38 31.52 13.67 -23.40
C ALA A 38 32.51 12.49 -23.21
N SER A 39 33.58 12.69 -22.43
CA SER A 39 34.56 11.65 -22.15
C SER A 39 33.95 10.46 -21.39
N ALA A 40 33.02 10.71 -20.48
CA ALA A 40 32.30 9.65 -19.75
C ALA A 40 31.40 8.84 -20.70
N GLU A 41 30.69 9.51 -21.61
CA GLU A 41 29.84 8.89 -22.64
C GLU A 41 30.68 8.05 -23.62
N GLU A 42 31.75 8.60 -24.17
CA GLU A 42 32.63 7.92 -25.11
C GLU A 42 33.27 6.65 -24.51
N LEU A 43 33.65 6.72 -23.25
CA LEU A 43 34.25 5.60 -22.54
C LEU A 43 33.24 4.61 -21.97
N GLY A 44 31.92 4.89 -22.06
CA GLY A 44 30.86 4.07 -21.44
C GLY A 44 31.00 4.04 -19.92
N TYR A 45 31.46 5.13 -19.30
CA TYR A 45 31.59 5.21 -17.86
C TYR A 45 30.23 5.42 -17.21
N LEU A 46 29.81 4.47 -16.39
CA LEU A 46 28.68 4.62 -15.52
C LEU A 46 29.19 4.99 -14.12
N ALA A 47 28.77 6.16 -13.64
CA ALA A 47 29.12 6.59 -12.30
C ALA A 47 28.57 5.58 -11.28
N ASN A 48 29.41 5.17 -10.33
CA ASN A 48 28.99 4.22 -9.30
C ASN A 48 27.99 4.88 -8.35
N PRO A 49 26.71 4.43 -8.32
CA PRO A 49 25.68 5.03 -7.48
C PRO A 49 26.04 5.01 -5.99
N THR A 50 26.73 3.96 -5.53
CA THR A 50 27.18 3.82 -4.14
C THR A 50 28.24 4.88 -3.79
N ALA A 51 29.18 5.15 -4.70
CA ALA A 51 30.18 6.20 -4.50
C ALA A 51 29.55 7.60 -4.53
N GLN A 52 28.54 7.81 -5.36
CA GLN A 52 27.77 9.08 -5.39
C GLN A 52 26.96 9.26 -4.10
N ALA A 53 26.27 8.22 -3.64
CA ALA A 53 25.52 8.23 -2.38
C ALA A 53 26.43 8.56 -1.18
N LEU A 54 27.64 8.00 -1.17
CA LEU A 54 28.64 8.28 -0.14
C LEU A 54 29.10 9.74 -0.18
N ALA A 55 29.32 10.30 -1.39
CA ALA A 55 29.76 11.68 -1.58
C ALA A 55 28.67 12.71 -1.25
N ARG A 56 27.41 12.37 -1.49
CA ARG A 56 26.22 13.23 -1.25
C ARG A 56 25.54 12.97 0.08
N ASN A 57 25.95 11.94 0.81
CA ASN A 57 25.35 11.42 2.04
C ASN A 57 23.89 10.94 1.89
N VAL A 58 23.35 10.87 0.67
CA VAL A 58 21.98 10.40 0.35
C VAL A 58 22.03 9.62 -0.97
N SER A 59 21.37 8.47 -1.04
CA SER A 59 21.29 7.68 -2.27
C SER A 59 20.14 8.12 -3.17
N SER A 60 20.13 7.64 -4.42
CA SER A 60 19.01 7.79 -5.35
C SER A 60 17.93 6.70 -5.16
N LEU A 61 17.88 6.05 -3.99
CA LEU A 61 16.97 4.94 -3.70
C LEU A 61 15.76 5.42 -2.91
N VAL A 62 14.58 4.97 -3.33
CA VAL A 62 13.34 4.98 -2.55
C VAL A 62 13.03 3.55 -2.18
N GLY A 63 12.94 3.27 -0.88
CA GLY A 63 12.47 1.99 -0.39
C GLY A 63 10.94 1.92 -0.47
N LEU A 64 10.42 0.80 -0.96
CA LEU A 64 8.99 0.52 -0.93
C LEU A 64 8.79 -0.82 -0.22
N ILE A 65 8.13 -0.80 0.94
CA ILE A 65 7.84 -1.99 1.72
C ILE A 65 6.35 -2.27 1.66
N VAL A 66 5.98 -3.46 1.16
CA VAL A 66 4.59 -3.90 1.06
C VAL A 66 4.43 -5.28 1.68
N HIS A 67 3.19 -5.69 1.97
CA HIS A 67 2.96 -7.05 2.46
C HIS A 67 3.06 -8.09 1.36
N ASP A 68 2.36 -7.86 0.24
CA ASP A 68 2.32 -8.82 -0.87
C ASP A 68 2.12 -8.06 -2.20
N ILE A 69 3.11 -8.11 -3.08
CA ILE A 69 3.03 -7.43 -4.38
C ILE A 69 2.06 -8.13 -5.36
N ALA A 70 1.71 -9.38 -5.11
CA ALA A 70 0.74 -10.09 -5.92
C ALA A 70 -0.71 -9.65 -5.66
N ASP A 71 -0.98 -9.03 -4.52
CA ASP A 71 -2.28 -8.42 -4.24
C ASP A 71 -2.39 -7.07 -4.97
N PRO A 72 -3.39 -6.88 -5.86
CA PRO A 72 -3.58 -5.66 -6.65
C PRO A 72 -3.70 -4.37 -5.82
N TYR A 73 -4.16 -4.46 -4.57
CA TYR A 73 -4.17 -3.31 -3.65
C TYR A 73 -2.76 -2.71 -3.52
N PHE A 74 -1.77 -3.55 -3.21
CA PHE A 74 -0.39 -3.09 -3.03
C PHE A 74 0.27 -2.68 -4.34
N SER A 75 0.02 -3.42 -5.43
CA SER A 75 0.64 -3.10 -6.72
C SER A 75 0.11 -1.80 -7.33
N CYS A 76 -1.17 -1.45 -7.12
CA CYS A 76 -1.71 -0.16 -7.54
C CYS A 76 -1.08 1.01 -6.77
N ILE A 77 -0.96 0.89 -5.45
CA ILE A 77 -0.30 1.92 -4.64
C ILE A 77 1.19 2.03 -5.03
N ALA A 78 1.86 0.89 -5.26
CA ALA A 78 3.24 0.84 -5.73
C ALA A 78 3.44 1.56 -7.07
N ALA A 79 2.48 1.47 -7.99
CA ALA A 79 2.52 2.20 -9.26
C ALA A 79 2.54 3.72 -9.04
N GLY A 80 1.72 4.23 -8.11
CA GLY A 80 1.73 5.65 -7.73
C GLY A 80 3.08 6.09 -7.15
N VAL A 81 3.63 5.31 -6.20
CA VAL A 81 4.96 5.58 -5.63
C VAL A 81 6.05 5.60 -6.71
N THR A 82 6.01 4.63 -7.62
CA THR A 82 7.01 4.51 -8.69
C THR A 82 6.95 5.71 -9.63
N ARG A 83 5.76 6.16 -10.00
CA ARG A 83 5.57 7.34 -10.88
C ARG A 83 6.22 8.60 -10.32
N VAL A 84 6.02 8.87 -9.02
CA VAL A 84 6.63 10.04 -8.35
C VAL A 84 8.14 9.88 -8.24
N ALA A 85 8.63 8.70 -7.86
CA ALA A 85 10.06 8.44 -7.75
C ALA A 85 10.79 8.59 -9.09
N GLU A 86 10.22 8.08 -10.19
CA GLU A 86 10.77 8.21 -11.55
C GLU A 86 10.83 9.66 -12.03
N ALA A 87 9.81 10.47 -11.73
CA ALA A 87 9.80 11.89 -12.06
C ALA A 87 10.95 12.65 -11.38
N GLU A 88 11.39 12.19 -10.21
CA GLU A 88 12.53 12.73 -9.46
C GLU A 88 13.88 12.05 -9.84
N GLY A 89 13.89 11.15 -10.82
CA GLY A 89 15.08 10.39 -11.23
C GLY A 89 15.57 9.40 -10.17
N LEU A 90 14.67 8.89 -9.33
CA LEU A 90 14.97 7.95 -8.27
C LEU A 90 14.59 6.52 -8.66
N VAL A 91 15.23 5.54 -8.03
CA VAL A 91 14.97 4.12 -8.25
C VAL A 91 14.22 3.55 -7.06
N VAL A 92 13.12 2.85 -7.33
CA VAL A 92 12.34 2.16 -6.28
C VAL A 92 12.90 0.77 -6.04
N VAL A 93 13.21 0.47 -4.78
CA VAL A 93 13.62 -0.87 -4.32
C VAL A 93 12.48 -1.46 -3.50
N LEU A 94 11.88 -2.52 -4.02
CA LEU A 94 10.74 -3.20 -3.40
C LEU A 94 11.20 -4.27 -2.41
N GLY A 95 10.63 -4.24 -1.20
CA GLY A 95 10.69 -5.30 -0.22
C GLY A 95 9.29 -5.85 0.12
N THR A 96 9.16 -7.17 0.23
CA THR A 96 7.89 -7.81 0.64
C THR A 96 8.01 -8.47 1.99
N THR A 97 7.02 -8.27 2.87
CA THR A 97 7.05 -8.79 4.23
C THR A 97 6.33 -10.13 4.39
N GLY A 98 5.39 -10.45 3.50
CA GLY A 98 4.51 -11.61 3.65
C GLY A 98 3.68 -11.57 4.94
N ARG A 99 3.42 -10.38 5.50
CA ARG A 99 2.74 -10.13 6.79
C ARG A 99 3.49 -10.69 8.01
N VAL A 100 4.80 -10.88 7.90
CA VAL A 100 5.66 -11.27 9.02
C VAL A 100 6.19 -10.00 9.70
N ALA A 101 5.81 -9.75 10.95
CA ALA A 101 6.07 -8.52 11.68
C ALA A 101 7.56 -8.09 11.69
N ASP A 102 8.48 -9.01 12.02
CA ASP A 102 9.91 -8.70 12.09
C ASP A 102 10.54 -8.33 10.73
N ARG A 103 9.89 -8.68 9.62
CA ARG A 103 10.40 -8.36 8.28
C ARG A 103 10.28 -6.88 7.92
N GLU A 104 9.27 -6.16 8.42
CA GLU A 104 9.17 -4.71 8.23
C GLU A 104 10.39 -4.02 8.84
N THR A 105 10.70 -4.35 10.09
CA THR A 105 11.86 -3.80 10.81
C THR A 105 13.17 -4.16 10.11
N THR A 106 13.34 -5.41 9.67
CA THR A 106 14.55 -5.85 8.96
C THR A 106 14.74 -5.13 7.62
N LEU A 107 13.67 -4.96 6.85
CA LEU A 107 13.71 -4.22 5.58
C LEU A 107 14.00 -2.74 5.80
N MET A 108 13.39 -2.11 6.82
CA MET A 108 13.66 -0.72 7.20
C MET A 108 15.13 -0.53 7.57
N ALA A 109 15.69 -1.39 8.41
CA ALA A 109 17.12 -1.36 8.78
C ALA A 109 18.03 -1.52 7.55
N THR A 110 17.66 -2.41 6.61
CA THR A 110 18.41 -2.62 5.36
C THR A 110 18.40 -1.37 4.49
N LEU A 111 17.22 -0.77 4.27
CA LEU A 111 17.08 0.45 3.48
C LEU A 111 17.82 1.63 4.11
N ARG A 112 17.78 1.74 5.44
CA ARG A 112 18.58 2.72 6.19
C ARG A 112 20.09 2.49 6.00
N ALA A 113 20.56 1.25 6.06
CA ALA A 113 21.97 0.92 5.80
C ALA A 113 22.40 1.29 4.37
N HIS A 114 21.51 1.19 3.39
CA HIS A 114 21.71 1.64 2.02
C HIS A 114 21.47 3.16 1.82
N ARG A 115 21.23 3.91 2.91
CA ARG A 115 20.99 5.35 2.89
C ARG A 115 19.86 5.74 1.93
N ALA A 116 18.77 4.99 1.94
CA ALA A 116 17.59 5.32 1.15
C ALA A 116 17.16 6.77 1.43
N ARG A 117 16.88 7.54 0.37
CA ARG A 117 16.42 8.92 0.46
C ARG A 117 15.05 9.02 1.12
N ALA A 118 14.20 8.04 0.83
CA ALA A 118 12.88 7.93 1.42
C ALA A 118 12.47 6.45 1.51
N VAL A 119 11.54 6.15 2.41
CA VAL A 119 10.88 4.84 2.49
C VAL A 119 9.37 5.05 2.55
N VAL A 120 8.64 4.34 1.69
CA VAL A 120 7.19 4.22 1.76
C VAL A 120 6.83 2.84 2.29
N LEU A 121 6.10 2.79 3.40
CA LEU A 121 5.63 1.57 4.05
C LEU A 121 4.12 1.43 3.85
N ILE A 122 3.69 0.34 3.20
CA ILE A 122 2.28 0.10 2.91
C ILE A 122 1.82 -1.16 3.63
N GLY A 123 0.87 -1.01 4.55
CA GLY A 123 0.31 -2.17 5.23
C GLY A 123 -0.50 -1.83 6.48
N SER A 124 -1.36 -2.77 6.87
CA SER A 124 -2.13 -2.66 8.10
C SER A 124 -1.23 -2.78 9.32
N ARG A 125 -1.45 -1.92 10.29
CA ARG A 125 -0.89 -2.11 11.64
C ARG A 125 -1.59 -3.28 12.32
N ARG A 126 -0.92 -3.85 13.31
CA ARG A 126 -1.49 -4.88 14.18
C ARG A 126 -2.08 -4.23 15.42
N VAL A 127 -3.12 -4.87 15.95
CA VAL A 127 -3.80 -4.40 17.16
C VAL A 127 -2.88 -4.38 18.39
N ASP A 128 -1.93 -5.30 18.43
CA ASP A 128 -0.93 -5.43 19.50
C ASP A 128 0.24 -4.45 19.38
N ASP A 129 0.42 -3.77 18.24
CA ASP A 129 1.44 -2.73 18.05
C ASP A 129 1.10 -1.41 18.80
N GLU A 130 -0.10 -1.28 19.37
CA GLU A 130 -0.56 -0.06 20.06
C GLU A 130 0.07 0.15 21.46
N THR A 131 0.87 -0.78 21.97
CA THR A 131 1.31 -0.81 23.38
C THR A 131 2.68 -0.18 23.68
N GLY A 132 3.27 0.57 22.75
CA GLY A 132 4.53 1.28 23.01
C GLY A 132 5.43 1.47 21.78
N PRO A 133 6.62 2.11 21.94
CA PRO A 133 7.55 2.30 20.85
C PRO A 133 8.03 0.94 20.34
N SER A 134 7.67 0.62 19.11
CA SER A 134 8.08 -0.62 18.45
C SER A 134 9.49 -0.48 17.88
N LYS A 135 10.18 -1.61 17.67
CA LYS A 135 11.48 -1.63 16.95
C LYS A 135 11.38 -0.96 15.58
N LEU A 136 10.23 -1.05 14.93
CA LEU A 136 9.98 -0.36 13.66
C LEU A 136 10.01 1.16 13.84
N SER A 137 9.40 1.70 14.91
CA SER A 137 9.45 3.13 15.23
C SER A 137 10.87 3.63 15.49
N GLU A 138 11.70 2.79 16.13
CA GLU A 138 13.13 3.10 16.35
C GLU A 138 13.89 3.16 15.02
N GLU A 139 13.68 2.20 14.11
CA GLU A 139 14.31 2.19 12.79
C GLU A 139 13.86 3.36 11.90
N ILE A 140 12.57 3.73 11.96
CA ILE A 140 12.05 4.92 11.27
C ILE A 140 12.75 6.17 11.78
N SER A 141 12.79 6.37 13.10
CA SER A 141 13.46 7.51 13.73
C SER A 141 14.95 7.58 13.39
N ALA A 142 15.62 6.41 13.35
CA ALA A 142 17.02 6.32 12.97
C ALA A 142 17.25 6.68 11.50
N LEU A 143 16.37 6.31 10.57
CA LEU A 143 16.46 6.71 9.16
C LEU A 143 16.26 8.22 9.02
N VAL A 144 15.26 8.79 9.70
CA VAL A 144 14.98 10.23 9.70
C VAL A 144 16.16 11.02 10.25
N SER A 145 16.79 10.58 11.35
CA SER A 145 17.96 11.24 11.94
C SER A 145 19.19 11.24 10.99
N GLN A 146 19.23 10.34 10.01
CA GLN A 146 20.25 10.27 8.97
C GLN A 146 19.92 11.12 7.72
N GLY A 147 18.81 11.86 7.74
CA GLY A 147 18.37 12.74 6.65
C GLY A 147 17.50 12.06 5.61
N GLY A 148 17.00 10.84 5.86
CA GLY A 148 15.94 10.23 5.09
C GLY A 148 14.57 10.62 5.61
N ASN A 149 13.50 10.28 4.87
CA ASN A 149 12.11 10.47 5.30
C ASN A 149 11.30 9.19 5.15
N VAL A 150 10.21 9.08 5.90
CA VAL A 150 9.31 7.93 5.85
C VAL A 150 7.86 8.40 5.71
N ALA A 151 7.12 7.74 4.80
CA ALA A 151 5.68 7.85 4.76
C ALA A 151 5.03 6.46 4.80
N CYS A 152 3.82 6.41 5.36
CA CYS A 152 3.04 5.19 5.46
C CYS A 152 1.71 5.32 4.71
N VAL A 153 1.22 4.23 4.14
CA VAL A 153 -0.19 4.05 3.79
C VAL A 153 -0.75 3.01 4.76
N SER A 154 -1.36 3.48 5.84
CA SER A 154 -1.69 2.64 7.01
C SER A 154 -2.62 3.36 7.99
N GLN A 155 -2.78 2.82 9.19
CA GLN A 155 -3.27 3.55 10.34
C GLN A 155 -2.19 4.50 10.88
N ALA A 156 -2.58 5.62 11.47
CA ALA A 156 -1.66 6.52 12.17
C ALA A 156 -1.04 5.84 13.41
N GLY A 157 0.08 6.40 13.91
CA GLY A 157 0.72 5.93 15.14
C GLY A 157 2.23 5.65 15.03
N LEU A 158 2.76 5.53 13.81
CA LEU A 158 4.21 5.52 13.58
C LEU A 158 4.75 6.96 13.49
N PRO A 159 6.04 7.20 13.83
CA PRO A 159 6.68 8.51 13.68
C PRO A 159 7.01 8.79 12.20
N ALA A 160 5.99 8.83 11.34
CA ALA A 160 6.09 8.98 9.90
C ALA A 160 4.86 9.71 9.35
N HIS A 161 5.01 10.40 8.22
CA HIS A 161 3.86 10.91 7.48
C HIS A 161 2.93 9.73 7.14
N THR A 162 1.62 9.95 7.19
CA THR A 162 0.70 8.82 6.98
C THR A 162 -0.51 9.21 6.13
N VAL A 163 -0.73 8.47 5.07
CA VAL A 163 -1.97 8.45 4.30
C VAL A 163 -2.88 7.41 4.92
N VAL A 164 -4.02 7.84 5.47
CA VAL A 164 -4.92 7.00 6.27
C VAL A 164 -6.24 6.80 5.54
N PRO A 165 -6.51 5.60 5.00
CA PRO A 165 -7.84 5.28 4.47
C PRO A 165 -8.88 5.27 5.59
N ASN A 166 -10.02 5.93 5.38
CA ASN A 166 -11.15 5.96 6.30
C ASN A 166 -11.94 4.64 6.25
N ASN A 167 -11.26 3.54 6.63
CA ASN A 167 -11.78 2.17 6.55
C ASN A 167 -13.14 2.00 7.26
N ARG A 168 -13.27 2.55 8.47
CA ARG A 168 -14.49 2.45 9.28
C ARG A 168 -15.66 3.13 8.62
N GLU A 169 -15.48 4.36 8.16
CA GLU A 169 -16.57 5.11 7.51
C GLU A 169 -16.92 4.55 6.13
N GLY A 170 -15.92 4.15 5.32
CA GLY A 170 -16.17 3.50 4.04
C GLY A 170 -17.01 2.23 4.19
N ALA A 171 -16.70 1.38 5.16
CA ALA A 171 -17.47 0.18 5.44
C ALA A 171 -18.88 0.49 5.96
N ALA A 172 -19.01 1.51 6.83
CA ALA A 172 -20.31 1.95 7.30
C ALA A 172 -21.20 2.52 6.19
N MET A 173 -20.62 3.28 5.24
CA MET A 173 -21.35 3.78 4.06
C MET A 173 -21.87 2.61 3.20
N LEU A 174 -21.04 1.59 2.96
CA LEU A 174 -21.44 0.41 2.20
C LEU A 174 -22.59 -0.33 2.89
N ALA A 175 -22.50 -0.54 4.22
CA ALA A 175 -23.57 -1.16 4.97
C ALA A 175 -24.89 -0.41 4.84
N ARG A 176 -24.89 0.93 5.01
CA ARG A 176 -26.09 1.76 4.84
C ARG A 176 -26.66 1.61 3.42
N ARG A 177 -25.80 1.62 2.39
CA ARG A 177 -26.24 1.45 1.01
C ARG A 177 -26.94 0.10 0.78
N LEU A 178 -26.39 -0.98 1.30
CA LEU A 178 -26.97 -2.32 1.19
C LEU A 178 -28.29 -2.44 2.00
N ILE A 179 -28.40 -1.76 3.15
CA ILE A 179 -29.65 -1.63 3.90
C ILE A 179 -30.70 -0.90 3.08
N ASP A 180 -30.34 0.18 2.39
CA ASP A 180 -31.25 0.97 1.53
C ASP A 180 -31.73 0.14 0.31
N GLN A 181 -30.92 -0.79 -0.18
CA GLN A 181 -31.31 -1.80 -1.18
C GLN A 181 -32.31 -2.84 -0.64
N GLY A 182 -32.58 -2.87 0.65
CA GLY A 182 -33.55 -3.75 1.28
C GLY A 182 -32.96 -4.96 2.01
N HIS A 183 -31.64 -5.13 2.03
CA HIS A 183 -31.01 -6.23 2.79
C HIS A 183 -31.22 -6.09 4.30
N ARG A 184 -31.49 -7.20 4.98
CA ARG A 184 -31.70 -7.26 6.44
C ARG A 184 -30.98 -8.44 7.10
N ARG A 185 -30.47 -9.38 6.33
CA ARG A 185 -29.69 -10.52 6.78
C ARG A 185 -28.33 -10.50 6.11
N PHE A 186 -27.29 -10.37 6.91
CA PHE A 186 -25.93 -10.17 6.45
C PHE A 186 -25.00 -11.24 6.99
N ALA A 187 -24.01 -11.61 6.16
CA ALA A 187 -22.82 -12.33 6.60
C ALA A 187 -21.58 -11.51 6.33
N ILE A 188 -20.52 -11.69 7.11
CA ILE A 188 -19.29 -10.90 7.04
C ILE A 188 -18.07 -11.81 7.02
N LEU A 189 -17.24 -11.69 6.00
CA LEU A 189 -15.89 -12.24 5.99
C LEU A 189 -14.95 -11.21 6.60
N ALA A 190 -14.65 -11.37 7.88
CA ALA A 190 -14.06 -10.34 8.72
C ALA A 190 -12.51 -10.23 8.63
N GLY A 191 -11.85 -11.16 7.91
CA GLY A 191 -10.38 -11.16 7.85
C GLY A 191 -9.71 -11.55 9.18
N PRO A 192 -8.40 -11.36 9.30
CA PRO A 192 -7.67 -11.65 10.53
C PRO A 192 -7.97 -10.59 11.62
N PRO A 193 -8.36 -10.99 12.84
CA PRO A 193 -8.74 -10.05 13.88
C PRO A 193 -7.59 -9.19 14.42
N GLU A 194 -6.36 -9.64 14.22
CA GLU A 194 -5.16 -8.92 14.62
C GLU A 194 -4.79 -7.75 13.69
N LEU A 195 -5.41 -7.61 12.51
CA LEU A 195 -5.15 -6.51 11.57
C LEU A 195 -6.10 -5.34 11.80
N CYS A 196 -5.57 -4.17 12.07
CA CYS A 196 -6.37 -2.95 12.29
C CYS A 196 -7.30 -2.64 11.10
N THR A 197 -6.83 -2.80 9.85
CA THR A 197 -7.67 -2.59 8.66
C THR A 197 -8.89 -3.53 8.63
N ALA A 198 -8.70 -4.81 8.95
CA ALA A 198 -9.79 -5.78 9.00
C ALA A 198 -10.80 -5.42 10.10
N ARG A 199 -10.28 -5.09 11.30
CA ARG A 199 -11.10 -4.65 12.45
C ARG A 199 -11.87 -3.37 12.13
N ASP A 200 -11.24 -2.34 11.57
CA ASP A 200 -11.90 -1.07 11.28
C ASP A 200 -13.04 -1.23 10.27
N ARG A 201 -12.84 -2.05 9.22
CA ARG A 201 -13.88 -2.34 8.23
C ARG A 201 -15.02 -3.16 8.83
N LEU A 202 -14.69 -4.18 9.63
CA LEU A 202 -15.68 -4.96 10.37
C LEU A 202 -16.50 -4.07 11.31
N ASP A 203 -15.84 -3.28 12.15
CA ASP A 203 -16.48 -2.41 13.13
C ASP A 203 -17.36 -1.35 12.47
N GLY A 204 -16.91 -0.78 11.34
CA GLY A 204 -17.69 0.20 10.58
C GLY A 204 -18.96 -0.41 10.00
N PHE A 205 -18.84 -1.56 9.35
CA PHE A 205 -19.96 -2.26 8.75
C PHE A 205 -20.95 -2.74 9.82
N TYR A 206 -20.45 -3.43 10.83
CA TYR A 206 -21.24 -3.95 11.94
C TYR A 206 -21.95 -2.84 12.73
N GLY A 207 -21.25 -1.74 13.02
CA GLY A 207 -21.80 -0.58 13.70
C GLY A 207 -22.96 0.07 12.95
N ALA A 208 -22.88 0.15 11.62
CA ALA A 208 -23.98 0.66 10.79
C ALA A 208 -25.20 -0.29 10.80
N LEU A 209 -24.99 -1.61 10.77
CA LEU A 209 -26.07 -2.60 10.90
C LEU A 209 -26.76 -2.48 12.26
N THR A 210 -25.99 -2.44 13.36
CA THR A 210 -26.51 -2.30 14.72
C THR A 210 -27.32 -1.00 14.89
N SER A 211 -26.83 0.11 14.30
CA SER A 211 -27.53 1.41 14.32
C SER A 211 -28.87 1.37 13.57
N ALA A 212 -29.01 0.46 12.61
CA ALA A 212 -30.28 0.21 11.88
C ALA A 212 -31.15 -0.86 12.52
N GLY A 213 -30.77 -1.38 13.72
CA GLY A 213 -31.50 -2.45 14.40
C GLY A 213 -31.37 -3.82 13.74
N ILE A 214 -30.29 -4.04 13.00
CA ILE A 214 -30.01 -5.30 12.31
C ILE A 214 -28.91 -6.04 13.08
N ASP A 215 -29.24 -7.23 13.57
CA ASP A 215 -28.30 -8.11 14.23
C ASP A 215 -27.67 -9.09 13.23
N VAL A 216 -26.40 -9.39 13.39
CA VAL A 216 -25.68 -10.42 12.63
C VAL A 216 -25.46 -11.61 13.57
N ALA A 217 -25.88 -12.77 13.14
CA ALA A 217 -25.68 -13.99 13.94
C ALA A 217 -24.16 -14.24 14.12
N PRO A 218 -23.71 -14.72 15.30
CA PRO A 218 -22.29 -14.99 15.53
C PRO A 218 -21.68 -15.96 14.50
N GLY A 219 -22.44 -16.89 13.97
CA GLY A 219 -22.02 -17.83 12.92
C GLY A 219 -21.86 -17.19 11.53
N ASP A 220 -22.43 -16.01 11.33
CA ASP A 220 -22.36 -15.26 10.07
C ASP A 220 -21.18 -14.26 10.03
N VAL A 221 -20.38 -14.16 11.09
CA VAL A 221 -19.10 -13.43 11.10
C VAL A 221 -17.98 -14.46 11.07
N VAL A 222 -17.29 -14.56 9.92
CA VAL A 222 -16.28 -15.59 9.69
C VAL A 222 -14.90 -14.95 9.50
N HIS A 223 -13.99 -15.24 10.44
CA HIS A 223 -12.59 -14.83 10.32
C HIS A 223 -11.82 -15.79 9.41
N GLY A 224 -10.90 -15.24 8.61
CA GLY A 224 -10.06 -16.00 7.69
C GLY A 224 -8.85 -15.20 7.24
N ALA A 225 -7.97 -15.82 6.44
CA ALA A 225 -6.83 -15.13 5.89
C ALA A 225 -7.25 -13.99 4.94
N PHE A 226 -6.48 -12.91 4.93
CA PHE A 226 -6.72 -11.70 4.11
C PHE A 226 -6.25 -11.93 2.66
N THR A 227 -6.72 -13.04 2.06
CA THR A 227 -6.34 -13.53 0.74
C THR A 227 -7.56 -14.05 -0.02
N ARG A 228 -7.40 -14.25 -1.31
CA ARG A 228 -8.44 -14.86 -2.17
C ARG A 228 -8.86 -16.23 -1.62
N ASP A 229 -7.90 -17.08 -1.27
CA ASP A 229 -8.19 -18.44 -0.78
C ASP A 229 -8.80 -18.39 0.63
N GLY A 230 -8.40 -17.45 1.48
CA GLY A 230 -9.04 -17.19 2.76
C GLY A 230 -10.51 -16.80 2.62
N GLY A 231 -10.85 -15.98 1.63
CA GLY A 231 -12.23 -15.64 1.28
C GLY A 231 -13.03 -16.85 0.80
N TYR A 232 -12.44 -17.66 -0.08
CA TYR A 232 -13.05 -18.88 -0.59
C TYR A 232 -13.36 -19.89 0.54
N GLU A 233 -12.38 -20.21 1.36
CA GLU A 233 -12.52 -21.16 2.48
C GLU A 233 -13.53 -20.67 3.52
N SER A 234 -13.49 -19.38 3.86
CA SER A 234 -14.42 -18.78 4.82
C SER A 234 -15.86 -18.81 4.31
N THR A 235 -16.07 -18.55 3.02
CA THR A 235 -17.40 -18.64 2.41
C THR A 235 -17.90 -20.07 2.36
N ARG A 236 -17.06 -21.04 2.05
CA ARG A 236 -17.45 -22.46 2.11
C ARG A 236 -17.90 -22.89 3.51
N ARG A 237 -17.17 -22.44 4.56
CA ARG A 237 -17.57 -22.71 5.95
C ARG A 237 -18.91 -22.06 6.30
N LEU A 238 -19.10 -20.81 5.90
CA LEU A 238 -20.34 -20.06 6.09
C LEU A 238 -21.55 -20.80 5.47
N LEU A 239 -21.43 -21.16 4.19
CA LEU A 239 -22.51 -21.84 3.44
C LEU A 239 -22.80 -23.24 4.01
N ALA A 240 -21.78 -23.98 4.42
CA ALA A 240 -21.95 -25.27 5.08
C ALA A 240 -22.62 -25.15 6.46
N GLY A 241 -22.48 -24.02 7.14
CA GLY A 241 -23.14 -23.68 8.38
C GLY A 241 -24.63 -23.34 8.24
N GLY A 242 -25.12 -23.17 7.01
CA GLY A 242 -26.58 -22.96 6.77
C GLY A 242 -26.99 -21.49 7.01
N THR A 243 -26.19 -20.54 6.58
CA THR A 243 -26.55 -19.11 6.67
C THR A 243 -27.82 -18.79 5.89
N ASP A 244 -28.62 -17.86 6.40
CA ASP A 244 -29.79 -17.30 5.72
C ASP A 244 -29.53 -15.86 5.20
N ALA A 245 -28.26 -15.45 5.20
CA ALA A 245 -27.85 -14.13 4.74
C ALA A 245 -28.25 -13.90 3.27
N SER A 246 -28.79 -12.72 2.98
CA SER A 246 -29.09 -12.28 1.62
C SER A 246 -27.93 -11.46 1.01
N CYS A 247 -26.98 -11.03 1.84
CA CYS A 247 -25.83 -10.25 1.41
C CYS A 247 -24.58 -10.63 2.22
N LEU A 248 -23.47 -10.84 1.52
CA LEU A 248 -22.16 -11.14 2.07
C LEU A 248 -21.23 -9.95 1.84
N PHE A 249 -20.71 -9.39 2.92
CA PHE A 249 -19.63 -8.40 2.87
C PHE A 249 -18.29 -9.06 3.15
N ALA A 250 -17.34 -8.91 2.26
CA ALA A 250 -15.94 -9.25 2.50
C ALA A 250 -15.13 -7.99 2.76
N VAL A 251 -14.31 -7.99 3.80
CA VAL A 251 -13.57 -6.80 4.23
C VAL A 251 -12.48 -6.34 3.27
N ASN A 252 -12.20 -7.10 2.20
CA ASN A 252 -11.44 -6.65 1.02
C ASN A 252 -11.85 -7.42 -0.25
N ASP A 253 -11.47 -6.90 -1.39
CA ASP A 253 -11.88 -7.42 -2.70
C ASP A 253 -11.26 -8.77 -3.04
N VAL A 254 -10.03 -9.05 -2.61
CA VAL A 254 -9.43 -10.35 -2.89
C VAL A 254 -10.17 -11.48 -2.14
N MET A 255 -10.64 -11.21 -0.91
CA MET A 255 -11.53 -12.14 -0.21
C MET A 255 -12.90 -12.24 -0.90
N ALA A 256 -13.47 -11.10 -1.34
CA ALA A 256 -14.74 -11.08 -2.08
C ALA A 256 -14.66 -11.90 -3.38
N THR A 257 -13.55 -11.81 -4.11
CA THR A 257 -13.30 -12.62 -5.31
C THR A 257 -13.29 -14.13 -4.98
N GLY A 258 -12.66 -14.50 -3.87
CA GLY A 258 -12.68 -15.86 -3.36
C GLY A 258 -14.09 -16.30 -2.97
N ALA A 259 -14.85 -15.41 -2.31
CA ALA A 259 -16.23 -15.64 -1.93
C ALA A 259 -17.13 -15.91 -3.15
N MET A 260 -17.03 -15.08 -4.18
CA MET A 260 -17.78 -15.25 -5.43
C MET A 260 -17.50 -16.62 -6.08
N ALA A 261 -16.25 -17.06 -6.06
CA ALA A 261 -15.89 -18.39 -6.56
C ALA A 261 -16.52 -19.50 -5.73
N ALA A 262 -16.49 -19.40 -4.40
CA ALA A 262 -17.10 -20.41 -3.51
C ALA A 262 -18.63 -20.48 -3.67
N VAL A 263 -19.30 -19.33 -3.78
CA VAL A 263 -20.75 -19.24 -4.05
C VAL A 263 -21.10 -19.95 -5.37
N ARG A 264 -20.37 -19.67 -6.44
CA ARG A 264 -20.55 -20.31 -7.74
C ARG A 264 -20.35 -21.83 -7.66
N ASP A 265 -19.31 -22.29 -6.96
CA ASP A 265 -18.99 -23.73 -6.84
C ASP A 265 -20.03 -24.51 -6.04
N THR A 266 -20.85 -23.82 -5.21
CA THR A 266 -22.02 -24.41 -4.54
C THR A 266 -23.30 -24.37 -5.37
N GLY A 267 -23.27 -23.80 -6.57
CA GLY A 267 -24.41 -23.66 -7.47
C GLY A 267 -25.32 -22.48 -7.16
N LEU A 268 -25.01 -21.64 -6.19
CA LEU A 268 -25.70 -20.41 -5.89
C LEU A 268 -25.36 -19.30 -6.91
N ARG A 269 -26.33 -18.44 -7.18
CA ARG A 269 -26.22 -17.35 -8.15
C ARG A 269 -26.01 -16.01 -7.44
N ILE A 270 -25.07 -15.24 -7.93
CA ILE A 270 -24.84 -13.86 -7.52
C ILE A 270 -25.48 -12.93 -8.58
N PRO A 271 -26.31 -11.96 -8.19
CA PRO A 271 -26.73 -11.59 -6.83
C PRO A 271 -28.02 -12.29 -6.36
N THR A 272 -28.67 -13.10 -7.20
CA THR A 272 -30.04 -13.58 -7.02
C THR A 272 -30.26 -14.39 -5.73
N ASP A 273 -29.32 -15.30 -5.43
CA ASP A 273 -29.40 -16.15 -4.23
C ASP A 273 -28.58 -15.54 -3.07
N LEU A 274 -27.48 -14.83 -3.38
CA LEU A 274 -26.63 -14.15 -2.42
C LEU A 274 -25.92 -12.95 -3.08
N SER A 275 -26.18 -11.74 -2.60
CA SER A 275 -25.41 -10.56 -2.98
C SER A 275 -24.01 -10.61 -2.34
N VAL A 276 -22.99 -10.10 -3.05
CA VAL A 276 -21.60 -10.02 -2.56
C VAL A 276 -21.05 -8.62 -2.74
N ALA A 277 -20.45 -8.08 -1.69
CA ALA A 277 -19.78 -6.77 -1.72
C ALA A 277 -18.37 -6.85 -1.13
N GLY A 278 -17.49 -5.99 -1.61
CA GLY A 278 -16.08 -5.92 -1.22
C GLY A 278 -15.62 -4.56 -0.76
N PHE A 279 -14.30 -4.35 -0.72
CA PHE A 279 -13.65 -3.09 -0.32
C PHE A 279 -12.29 -3.00 -1.02
N ASP A 280 -11.93 -1.85 -1.54
CA ASP A 280 -10.73 -1.35 -2.22
C ASP A 280 -10.97 -0.95 -3.68
N ASP A 281 -11.88 -1.58 -4.40
CA ASP A 281 -12.17 -1.48 -5.85
C ASP A 281 -10.93 -1.72 -6.71
N ILE A 282 -10.25 -2.85 -6.46
CA ILE A 282 -9.07 -3.25 -7.23
C ILE A 282 -9.38 -3.42 -8.73
N PRO A 283 -8.43 -3.12 -9.66
CA PRO A 283 -8.70 -3.10 -11.09
C PRO A 283 -9.26 -4.39 -11.68
N THR A 284 -8.87 -5.54 -11.13
CA THR A 284 -9.31 -6.87 -11.60
C THR A 284 -10.82 -7.12 -11.44
N LEU A 285 -11.52 -6.30 -10.64
CA LEU A 285 -12.98 -6.41 -10.49
C LEU A 285 -13.76 -6.06 -11.76
N ARG A 286 -13.14 -5.30 -12.66
CA ARG A 286 -13.75 -4.90 -13.96
C ARG A 286 -13.92 -6.08 -14.91
N ASP A 287 -13.16 -7.16 -14.69
CA ASP A 287 -13.16 -8.37 -15.53
C ASP A 287 -14.05 -9.48 -14.94
N LEU A 288 -14.67 -9.23 -13.77
CA LEU A 288 -15.59 -10.19 -13.16
C LEU A 288 -17.00 -10.12 -13.76
N THR A 289 -17.67 -11.28 -13.78
CA THR A 289 -19.08 -11.39 -14.14
C THR A 289 -19.79 -12.25 -13.10
N PRO A 290 -20.74 -11.70 -12.33
CA PRO A 290 -21.11 -10.27 -12.27
C PRO A 290 -19.99 -9.38 -11.73
N GLY A 291 -19.96 -8.10 -12.10
CA GLY A 291 -19.03 -7.10 -11.56
C GLY A 291 -19.25 -6.90 -10.07
N LEU A 292 -18.19 -6.76 -9.28
CA LEU A 292 -18.25 -6.66 -7.82
C LEU A 292 -18.55 -5.24 -7.35
N THR A 293 -19.61 -5.07 -6.56
CA THR A 293 -19.87 -3.85 -5.77
C THR A 293 -18.79 -3.71 -4.69
N SER A 294 -18.16 -2.55 -4.63
CA SER A 294 -17.04 -2.32 -3.70
C SER A 294 -16.95 -0.86 -3.24
N VAL A 295 -16.26 -0.63 -2.14
CA VAL A 295 -15.82 0.71 -1.74
C VAL A 295 -14.50 0.99 -2.46
N ARG A 296 -14.50 1.99 -3.34
CA ARG A 296 -13.31 2.43 -4.06
C ARG A 296 -12.44 3.32 -3.18
N LEU A 297 -11.17 2.96 -3.08
CA LEU A 297 -10.11 3.84 -2.63
C LEU A 297 -9.28 4.32 -3.84
N PRO A 298 -8.79 5.56 -3.85
CA PRO A 298 -7.93 6.07 -4.92
C PRO A 298 -6.48 5.54 -4.76
N LEU A 299 -6.28 4.23 -4.99
CA LEU A 299 -5.06 3.49 -4.63
C LEU A 299 -3.78 4.11 -5.23
N GLU A 300 -3.78 4.43 -6.54
CA GLU A 300 -2.61 5.04 -7.17
C GLU A 300 -2.29 6.40 -6.55
N TRP A 301 -3.32 7.24 -6.35
CA TRP A 301 -3.16 8.54 -5.72
C TRP A 301 -2.63 8.43 -4.28
N MET A 302 -3.08 7.43 -3.52
CA MET A 302 -2.54 7.17 -2.17
C MET A 302 -1.04 6.89 -2.21
N GLY A 303 -0.58 6.18 -3.24
CA GLY A 303 0.84 5.94 -3.49
C GLY A 303 1.60 7.20 -3.87
N GLU A 304 1.03 8.02 -4.77
CA GLU A 304 1.59 9.31 -5.16
C GLU A 304 1.73 10.25 -3.96
N GLU A 305 0.67 10.36 -3.16
CA GLU A 305 0.66 11.23 -1.97
C GLU A 305 1.67 10.77 -0.92
N ALA A 306 1.75 9.46 -0.64
CA ALA A 306 2.75 8.93 0.28
C ALA A 306 4.18 9.19 -0.21
N ALA A 307 4.45 9.04 -1.52
CA ALA A 307 5.74 9.34 -2.11
C ALA A 307 6.07 10.85 -2.05
N ASN A 308 5.09 11.72 -2.32
CA ASN A 308 5.25 13.18 -2.22
C ASN A 308 5.57 13.60 -0.77
N LEU A 309 4.89 13.03 0.20
CA LEU A 309 5.16 13.26 1.63
C LEU A 309 6.58 12.79 2.01
N ALA A 310 6.98 11.60 1.55
CA ALA A 310 8.30 11.03 1.85
C ALA A 310 9.45 11.76 1.13
N LEU A 311 9.20 12.38 -0.04
CA LEU A 311 10.20 13.12 -0.82
C LEU A 311 10.13 14.62 -0.57
N GLY A 312 9.09 15.11 0.10
CA GLY A 312 8.89 16.52 0.42
C GLY A 312 9.94 17.10 1.36
N THR A 313 9.88 18.40 1.54
CA THR A 313 10.79 19.17 2.41
C THR A 313 10.24 19.40 3.81
N SER A 314 9.03 18.87 4.11
CA SER A 314 8.46 18.98 5.46
C SER A 314 9.33 18.23 6.46
N PRO A 315 9.70 18.86 7.58
CA PRO A 315 10.50 18.18 8.58
C PRO A 315 9.78 16.92 9.09
N ALA A 316 10.49 15.82 9.16
CA ALA A 316 9.96 14.58 9.75
C ALA A 316 9.61 14.70 11.24
N ASP A 317 10.00 15.81 11.88
CA ASP A 317 9.70 16.10 13.27
C ASP A 317 8.22 16.48 13.51
N ASP A 318 7.45 16.76 12.43
CA ASP A 318 6.00 17.00 12.50
C ASP A 318 5.26 16.15 11.43
N PRO A 319 4.97 14.87 11.74
CA PRO A 319 4.35 13.96 10.79
C PRO A 319 2.97 14.44 10.33
N VAL A 320 2.78 14.56 9.02
CA VAL A 320 1.50 14.92 8.41
C VAL A 320 0.63 13.67 8.26
N THR A 321 -0.65 13.79 8.63
CA THR A 321 -1.67 12.76 8.38
C THR A 321 -2.66 13.25 7.35
N VAL A 322 -2.83 12.48 6.27
CA VAL A 322 -3.78 12.74 5.18
C VAL A 322 -4.87 11.67 5.22
N ALA A 323 -6.09 12.06 5.56
CA ALA A 323 -7.23 11.15 5.52
C ALA A 323 -7.74 10.96 4.09
N VAL A 324 -8.17 9.74 3.78
CA VAL A 324 -8.66 9.36 2.44
C VAL A 324 -10.01 8.70 2.56
N ASP A 325 -11.02 9.35 1.98
CA ASP A 325 -12.37 8.80 1.91
C ASP A 325 -12.53 7.83 0.73
N GLY A 326 -13.37 6.82 0.93
CA GLY A 326 -13.80 5.92 -0.13
C GLY A 326 -15.10 6.39 -0.78
N GLU A 327 -15.39 5.88 -1.97
CA GLU A 327 -16.69 6.01 -2.63
C GLU A 327 -17.30 4.64 -2.93
N ILE A 328 -18.63 4.51 -2.92
CA ILE A 328 -19.29 3.24 -3.27
C ILE A 328 -19.40 3.13 -4.78
N VAL A 329 -18.91 2.02 -5.32
CA VAL A 329 -19.08 1.65 -6.73
C VAL A 329 -20.03 0.47 -6.79
N GLU A 330 -21.28 0.75 -7.14
CA GLU A 330 -22.29 -0.29 -7.30
C GLU A 330 -22.11 -1.02 -8.63
N ARG A 331 -22.23 -2.35 -8.58
CA ARG A 331 -22.19 -3.25 -9.74
C ARG A 331 -23.19 -4.39 -9.57
N GLU A 332 -23.17 -5.33 -10.50
CA GLU A 332 -24.18 -6.38 -10.62
C GLU A 332 -24.11 -7.45 -9.53
N SER A 333 -23.07 -7.47 -8.68
CA SER A 333 -22.94 -8.45 -7.60
C SER A 333 -23.89 -8.19 -6.42
N THR A 334 -24.56 -7.05 -6.38
CA THR A 334 -25.58 -6.72 -5.39
C THR A 334 -26.88 -6.29 -6.07
N ALA A 335 -28.02 -6.76 -5.54
CA ALA A 335 -29.36 -6.39 -5.98
C ALA A 335 -30.31 -6.49 -4.78
N PRO A 336 -31.50 -5.86 -4.85
CA PRO A 336 -32.53 -6.04 -3.82
C PRO A 336 -32.82 -7.53 -3.56
N PRO A 337 -32.96 -7.94 -2.29
CA PRO A 337 -33.22 -9.35 -1.97
C PRO A 337 -34.53 -9.84 -2.59
N GLY A 338 -34.46 -10.95 -3.33
CA GLY A 338 -35.62 -11.55 -4.03
C GLY A 338 -35.92 -10.93 -5.39
N ALA A 339 -34.97 -10.14 -5.96
CA ALA A 339 -35.09 -9.60 -7.32
C ALA A 339 -34.77 -10.65 -8.40
#